data_f21719e7171cacdbc077006444dfc83e
#
_entry.id   f21719e7171cacdbc077006444dfc83e
#
_cell.length_a   1.000
_cell.length_b   1.000
_cell.length_c   1.000
_cell.angle_alpha   90.00
_cell.angle_beta   90.00
_cell.angle_gamma   90.00
#
_symmetry.space_group_name_H-M   'P 1'
#
loop_
_entity.id
_entity.type
_entity.pdbx_description
1 polymer ?
#
loop_
_entity_poly.entity_id
_entity_poly.type
_entity_poly.pdbx_seq_one_letter_code
_entity_poly.pdbx_strand_id
1 'polypeptide(L)'
;MLYLHGIGHFHPENVITNRFLEELEIGTDEAWILERVGIRERRTVLPLDYIRQTKNRDLRASYEASLYRNAETAAFAARMALDRAGLQPSDIGLVIAGSSSPAFLTPAEAAMAAAELGIDAPCFDVNSACTTFGMQVDLLNRMMADKLPPFVLIVQPENVTRMIDYSDRSSAVLFGDGSTAAVLSASVKARAAFVESECGTNPSGFDKVAIPTGGYFRQDGNAVQGFAIRRMTESIRSLLSAFGKGNDGRFRFIGHQANMGALLT
;
A
#
# COMPACT_ATOMS: atom_id res chain seq x y z
N MET A 1 -9.58 8.91 -19.92
CA MET A 1 -9.90 9.30 -18.52
C MET A 1 -10.30 8.03 -17.80
N LEU A 2 -9.75 7.79 -16.62
CA LEU A 2 -10.00 6.57 -15.84
C LEU A 2 -10.96 6.91 -14.69
N TYR A 3 -12.12 6.24 -14.65
CA TYR A 3 -13.18 6.48 -13.66
C TYR A 3 -13.06 5.54 -12.48
N LEU A 4 -13.30 6.06 -11.26
CA LEU A 4 -13.31 5.33 -10.02
C LEU A 4 -14.74 4.96 -9.63
N HIS A 5 -15.06 3.68 -9.59
CA HIS A 5 -16.39 3.15 -9.27
C HIS A 5 -16.54 2.77 -7.80
N GLY A 6 -15.52 2.18 -7.21
CA GLY A 6 -15.54 1.77 -5.82
C GLY A 6 -14.13 1.69 -5.25
N ILE A 7 -14.00 1.93 -3.95
CA ILE A 7 -12.75 1.78 -3.21
C ILE A 7 -13.03 0.99 -1.94
N GLY A 8 -12.14 0.08 -1.59
CA GLY A 8 -12.25 -0.73 -0.39
C GLY A 8 -10.93 -0.79 0.36
N HIS A 9 -11.01 -1.20 1.61
CA HIS A 9 -9.85 -1.40 2.46
C HIS A 9 -10.11 -2.51 3.48
N PHE A 10 -9.03 -3.05 4.01
CA PHE A 10 -9.04 -3.98 5.13
C PHE A 10 -7.87 -3.66 6.06
N HIS A 11 -8.11 -3.77 7.34
CA HIS A 11 -7.07 -3.67 8.37
C HIS A 11 -7.25 -4.83 9.34
N PRO A 12 -6.18 -5.56 9.68
CA PRO A 12 -6.24 -6.62 10.70
C PRO A 12 -6.68 -6.09 12.06
N GLU A 13 -7.24 -6.95 12.89
CA GLU A 13 -7.74 -6.60 14.23
C GLU A 13 -6.65 -6.40 15.28
N ASN A 14 -5.49 -7.08 15.15
CA ASN A 14 -4.40 -6.94 16.10
C ASN A 14 -3.77 -5.55 16.03
N VAL A 15 -3.53 -4.96 17.20
CA VAL A 15 -3.02 -3.59 17.34
C VAL A 15 -1.68 -3.59 18.07
N ILE A 16 -0.64 -3.14 17.38
CA ILE A 16 0.66 -2.83 17.97
C ILE A 16 0.61 -1.39 18.49
N THR A 17 0.47 -1.19 19.80
CA THR A 17 0.54 0.14 20.42
C THR A 17 1.99 0.56 20.65
N ASN A 18 2.23 1.86 20.92
CA ASN A 18 3.57 2.32 21.29
C ASN A 18 4.03 1.68 22.62
N ARG A 19 3.11 1.51 23.58
CA ARG A 19 3.39 0.80 24.83
C ARG A 19 3.81 -0.66 24.59
N PHE A 20 3.17 -1.36 23.67
CA PHE A 20 3.59 -2.72 23.29
C PHE A 20 5.04 -2.74 22.77
N LEU A 21 5.44 -1.75 21.94
CA LEU A 21 6.82 -1.63 21.45
C LEU A 21 7.82 -1.29 22.55
N GLU A 22 7.43 -0.46 23.52
CA GLU A 22 8.23 -0.17 24.72
C GLU A 22 8.46 -1.44 25.56
N GLU A 23 7.41 -2.26 25.75
CA GLU A 23 7.48 -3.54 26.47
C GLU A 23 8.40 -4.57 25.79
N LEU A 24 8.71 -4.40 24.49
CA LEU A 24 9.68 -5.25 23.80
C LEU A 24 11.15 -4.92 24.14
N GLU A 25 11.40 -3.83 24.88
CA GLU A 25 12.74 -3.40 25.30
C GLU A 25 13.74 -3.24 24.14
N ILE A 26 13.29 -2.61 23.06
CA ILE A 26 14.08 -2.38 21.83
C ILE A 26 14.76 -1.01 21.81
N GLY A 27 14.85 -0.34 22.96
CA GLY A 27 15.51 0.96 23.09
C GLY A 27 14.64 2.13 22.59
N THR A 28 13.32 2.03 22.73
CA THR A 28 12.36 3.09 22.45
C THR A 28 11.30 3.15 23.56
N ASP A 29 10.58 4.28 23.63
CA ASP A 29 9.43 4.50 24.47
C ASP A 29 8.33 5.21 23.71
N GLU A 30 7.13 5.31 24.30
CA GLU A 30 5.98 5.94 23.68
C GLU A 30 6.23 7.41 23.34
N ALA A 31 6.91 8.16 24.22
CA ALA A 31 7.17 9.59 24.03
C ALA A 31 8.10 9.80 22.83
N TRP A 32 9.17 9.01 22.75
CA TRP A 32 10.11 9.05 21.62
C TRP A 32 9.43 8.74 20.28
N ILE A 33 8.56 7.71 20.25
CA ILE A 33 7.84 7.33 19.04
C ILE A 33 6.91 8.46 18.59
N LEU A 34 6.14 9.05 19.50
CA LEU A 34 5.22 10.13 19.19
C LEU A 34 5.95 11.39 18.69
N GLU A 35 7.07 11.75 19.33
CA GLU A 35 7.88 12.91 18.93
C GLU A 35 8.51 12.72 17.54
N ARG A 36 9.10 11.53 17.28
CA ARG A 36 9.91 11.29 16.09
C ARG A 36 9.10 10.83 14.88
N VAL A 37 8.05 10.07 15.10
CA VAL A 37 7.29 9.39 14.04
C VAL A 37 5.84 9.86 13.99
N GLY A 38 5.24 10.18 15.14
CA GLY A 38 3.85 10.63 15.24
C GLY A 38 2.82 9.51 15.11
N ILE A 39 3.24 8.24 15.08
CA ILE A 39 2.35 7.08 14.94
C ILE A 39 1.94 6.60 16.33
N ARG A 40 0.64 6.44 16.56
CA ARG A 40 0.07 5.97 17.83
C ARG A 40 -0.08 4.45 17.88
N GLU A 41 -0.52 3.83 16.78
CA GLU A 41 -0.78 2.40 16.69
C GLU A 41 -0.56 1.88 15.28
N ARG A 42 -0.35 0.56 15.14
CA ARG A 42 -0.22 -0.15 13.86
C ARG A 42 -1.09 -1.39 13.91
N ARG A 43 -1.68 -1.73 12.78
CA ARG A 43 -2.38 -2.99 12.61
C ARG A 43 -1.41 -4.07 12.14
N THR A 44 -1.64 -5.32 12.52
CA THR A 44 -0.76 -6.44 12.11
C THR A 44 -1.54 -7.74 11.92
N VAL A 45 -1.13 -8.51 10.91
CA VAL A 45 -1.59 -9.88 10.72
C VAL A 45 -0.91 -10.87 11.67
N LEU A 46 0.14 -10.43 12.39
CA LEU A 46 0.85 -11.29 13.33
C LEU A 46 0.16 -11.28 14.71
N PRO A 47 0.07 -12.42 15.39
CA PRO A 47 -0.33 -12.46 16.79
C PRO A 47 0.67 -11.66 17.65
N LEU A 48 0.19 -10.85 18.59
CA LEU A 48 1.05 -10.03 19.44
C LEU A 48 1.98 -10.89 20.31
N ASP A 49 1.51 -12.05 20.79
CA ASP A 49 2.33 -12.99 21.56
C ASP A 49 3.47 -13.60 20.74
N TYR A 50 3.23 -13.85 19.44
CA TYR A 50 4.30 -14.25 18.53
C TYR A 50 5.40 -13.18 18.44
N ILE A 51 5.01 -11.90 18.23
CA ILE A 51 5.97 -10.79 18.20
C ILE A 51 6.72 -10.67 19.54
N ARG A 52 6.02 -10.76 20.66
CA ARG A 52 6.62 -10.66 22.00
C ARG A 52 7.67 -11.74 22.25
N GLN A 53 7.37 -12.98 21.88
CA GLN A 53 8.24 -14.13 22.13
C GLN A 53 9.43 -14.21 21.17
N THR A 54 9.22 -13.89 19.89
CA THR A 54 10.20 -14.15 18.83
C THR A 54 10.89 -12.90 18.30
N LYS A 55 10.30 -11.70 18.53
CA LYS A 55 10.65 -10.45 17.84
C LYS A 55 10.69 -10.58 16.33
N ASN A 56 9.97 -11.58 15.82
CA ASN A 56 9.89 -11.93 14.40
C ASN A 56 11.26 -12.20 13.74
N ARG A 57 12.14 -12.94 14.44
CA ARG A 57 13.49 -13.25 13.96
C ARG A 57 13.55 -14.37 12.91
N ASP A 58 12.43 -15.00 12.58
CA ASP A 58 12.30 -16.01 11.55
C ASP A 58 11.17 -15.61 10.58
N LEU A 59 11.57 -15.20 9.37
CA LEU A 59 10.65 -14.78 8.34
C LEU A 59 9.69 -15.89 7.90
N ARG A 60 10.16 -17.15 7.86
CA ARG A 60 9.30 -18.27 7.49
C ARG A 60 8.23 -18.50 8.55
N ALA A 61 8.63 -18.52 9.81
CA ALA A 61 7.69 -18.64 10.93
C ALA A 61 6.66 -17.51 10.95
N SER A 62 7.00 -16.30 10.49
CA SER A 62 6.05 -15.19 10.41
C SER A 62 4.91 -15.45 9.44
N TYR A 63 5.18 -16.09 8.30
CA TYR A 63 4.13 -16.47 7.35
C TYR A 63 3.23 -17.57 7.92
N GLU A 64 3.81 -18.52 8.64
CA GLU A 64 3.05 -19.61 9.29
C GLU A 64 2.20 -19.10 10.46
N ALA A 65 2.69 -18.10 11.19
CA ALA A 65 1.98 -17.50 12.33
C ALA A 65 0.91 -16.47 11.93
N SER A 66 0.93 -15.97 10.70
CA SER A 66 0.00 -14.93 10.23
C SER A 66 -1.44 -15.39 10.29
N LEU A 67 -2.33 -14.54 10.83
CA LEU A 67 -3.76 -14.79 10.89
C LEU A 67 -4.42 -14.77 9.50
N TYR A 68 -3.83 -14.02 8.57
CA TYR A 68 -4.34 -13.85 7.20
C TYR A 68 -3.22 -13.98 6.18
N ARG A 69 -3.55 -14.59 5.05
CA ARG A 69 -2.72 -14.56 3.83
C ARG A 69 -2.98 -13.26 3.06
N ASN A 70 -2.07 -12.87 2.17
CA ASN A 70 -2.26 -11.70 1.29
C ASN A 70 -3.54 -11.81 0.45
N ALA A 71 -3.81 -12.98 -0.09
CA ALA A 71 -5.03 -13.22 -0.90
C ALA A 71 -6.31 -12.92 -0.11
N GLU A 72 -6.37 -13.30 1.18
CA GLU A 72 -7.53 -13.06 2.04
C GLU A 72 -7.69 -11.57 2.34
N THR A 73 -6.60 -10.88 2.71
CA THR A 73 -6.65 -9.44 2.97
C THR A 73 -6.95 -8.63 1.71
N ALA A 74 -6.45 -9.06 0.55
CA ALA A 74 -6.81 -8.52 -0.76
C ALA A 74 -8.32 -8.68 -1.03
N ALA A 75 -8.85 -9.89 -0.81
CA ALA A 75 -10.25 -10.20 -1.06
C ALA A 75 -11.20 -9.40 -0.15
N PHE A 76 -10.87 -9.18 1.12
CA PHE A 76 -11.67 -8.32 1.99
C PHE A 76 -11.76 -6.89 1.48
N ALA A 77 -10.62 -6.30 1.08
CA ALA A 77 -10.61 -4.96 0.49
C ALA A 77 -11.37 -4.92 -0.84
N ALA A 78 -11.15 -5.92 -1.71
CA ALA A 78 -11.78 -6.00 -3.02
C ALA A 78 -13.31 -6.18 -2.94
N ARG A 79 -13.82 -7.03 -2.04
CA ARG A 79 -15.27 -7.19 -1.83
C ARG A 79 -15.92 -5.86 -1.44
N MET A 80 -15.31 -5.10 -0.52
CA MET A 80 -15.81 -3.76 -0.17
C MET A 80 -15.80 -2.81 -1.38
N ALA A 81 -14.77 -2.86 -2.25
CA ALA A 81 -14.70 -2.03 -3.44
C ALA A 81 -15.78 -2.41 -4.47
N LEU A 82 -16.03 -3.71 -4.66
CA LEU A 82 -17.08 -4.25 -5.53
C LEU A 82 -18.47 -3.86 -5.04
N ASP A 83 -18.76 -4.05 -3.73
CA ASP A 83 -20.02 -3.67 -3.12
C ASP A 83 -20.32 -2.18 -3.32
N ARG A 84 -19.34 -1.32 -3.12
CA ARG A 84 -19.47 0.13 -3.33
C ARG A 84 -19.63 0.52 -4.80
N ALA A 85 -19.12 -0.30 -5.71
CA ALA A 85 -19.29 -0.14 -7.15
C ALA A 85 -20.64 -0.70 -7.65
N GLY A 86 -21.35 -1.51 -6.83
CA GLY A 86 -22.55 -2.24 -7.24
C GLY A 86 -22.25 -3.37 -8.24
N LEU A 87 -21.06 -3.98 -8.16
CA LEU A 87 -20.56 -4.97 -9.10
C LEU A 87 -20.33 -6.33 -8.41
N GLN A 88 -20.33 -7.39 -9.23
CA GLN A 88 -19.99 -8.73 -8.82
C GLN A 88 -18.56 -9.10 -9.28
N PRO A 89 -17.91 -10.10 -8.69
CA PRO A 89 -16.64 -10.61 -9.18
C PRO A 89 -16.61 -10.95 -10.68
N SER A 90 -17.72 -11.47 -11.22
CA SER A 90 -17.89 -11.79 -12.63
C SER A 90 -17.86 -10.60 -13.60
N ASP A 91 -18.03 -9.37 -13.08
CA ASP A 91 -17.97 -8.16 -13.89
C ASP A 91 -16.53 -7.68 -14.15
N ILE A 92 -15.57 -8.22 -13.40
CA ILE A 92 -14.16 -7.84 -13.50
C ILE A 92 -13.48 -8.62 -14.64
N GLY A 93 -12.95 -7.88 -15.60
CA GLY A 93 -12.24 -8.47 -16.74
C GLY A 93 -10.72 -8.38 -16.68
N LEU A 94 -10.15 -7.76 -15.62
CA LEU A 94 -8.70 -7.67 -15.40
C LEU A 94 -8.43 -7.43 -13.90
N VAL A 95 -7.46 -8.15 -13.34
CA VAL A 95 -6.97 -7.93 -11.98
C VAL A 95 -5.50 -7.53 -11.99
N ILE A 96 -5.16 -6.41 -11.35
CA ILE A 96 -3.76 -5.98 -11.18
C ILE A 96 -3.50 -5.87 -9.67
N ALA A 97 -2.51 -6.60 -9.17
CA ALA A 97 -2.08 -6.47 -7.79
C ALA A 97 -0.67 -5.86 -7.68
N GLY A 98 -0.27 -5.57 -6.48
CA GLY A 98 1.11 -5.21 -6.15
C GLY A 98 1.30 -5.12 -4.66
N SER A 99 2.40 -5.67 -4.17
CA SER A 99 2.74 -5.72 -2.75
C SER A 99 4.25 -5.63 -2.56
N SER A 100 4.66 -4.87 -1.55
CA SER A 100 6.06 -4.87 -1.09
C SER A 100 6.40 -6.12 -0.26
N SER A 101 5.36 -6.86 0.17
CA SER A 101 5.46 -8.05 1.00
C SER A 101 4.74 -9.25 0.37
N PRO A 102 5.07 -9.63 -0.89
CA PRO A 102 4.39 -10.71 -1.58
C PRO A 102 4.56 -12.04 -0.84
N ALA A 103 3.51 -12.86 -0.87
CA ALA A 103 3.56 -14.18 -0.24
C ALA A 103 4.49 -15.13 -1.01
N PHE A 104 4.57 -14.97 -2.33
CA PHE A 104 5.40 -15.77 -3.22
C PHE A 104 6.11 -14.89 -4.25
N LEU A 105 7.24 -15.34 -4.74
CA LEU A 105 7.88 -14.77 -5.94
C LEU A 105 7.08 -15.13 -7.21
N THR A 106 6.42 -16.28 -7.19
CA THR A 106 5.49 -16.80 -8.21
C THR A 106 4.57 -17.82 -7.54
N PRO A 107 3.26 -17.85 -7.84
CA PRO A 107 2.53 -17.02 -8.81
C PRO A 107 2.42 -15.54 -8.41
N ALA A 108 1.86 -14.73 -9.32
CA ALA A 108 1.53 -13.32 -9.06
C ALA A 108 0.52 -13.16 -7.91
N GLU A 109 0.65 -12.12 -7.11
CA GLU A 109 -0.34 -11.77 -6.06
C GLU A 109 -1.74 -11.57 -6.67
N ALA A 110 -1.82 -10.99 -7.87
CA ALA A 110 -3.08 -10.83 -8.59
C ALA A 110 -3.78 -12.17 -8.88
N ALA A 111 -3.03 -13.22 -9.20
CA ALA A 111 -3.59 -14.54 -9.44
C ALA A 111 -4.19 -15.15 -8.17
N MET A 112 -3.52 -14.97 -7.04
CA MET A 112 -4.00 -15.45 -5.75
C MET A 112 -5.23 -14.66 -5.27
N ALA A 113 -5.23 -13.33 -5.44
CA ALA A 113 -6.37 -12.48 -5.12
C ALA A 113 -7.59 -12.81 -6.01
N ALA A 114 -7.39 -13.02 -7.32
CA ALA A 114 -8.43 -13.42 -8.25
C ALA A 114 -9.04 -14.77 -7.86
N ALA A 115 -8.22 -15.76 -7.51
CA ALA A 115 -8.68 -17.08 -7.07
C ALA A 115 -9.52 -16.98 -5.77
N GLU A 116 -9.09 -16.17 -4.79
CA GLU A 116 -9.80 -15.97 -3.52
C GLU A 116 -11.15 -15.25 -3.71
N LEU A 117 -11.27 -14.45 -4.78
CA LEU A 117 -12.49 -13.73 -5.16
C LEU A 117 -13.40 -14.53 -6.09
N GLY A 118 -12.92 -15.62 -6.68
CA GLY A 118 -13.64 -16.37 -7.74
C GLY A 118 -13.70 -15.58 -9.06
N ILE A 119 -12.71 -14.74 -9.35
CA ILE A 119 -12.60 -13.99 -10.61
C ILE A 119 -11.81 -14.82 -11.62
N ASP A 120 -12.43 -15.12 -12.77
CA ASP A 120 -11.80 -15.77 -13.92
C ASP A 120 -11.47 -14.72 -15.00
N ALA A 121 -10.37 -14.02 -14.80
CA ALA A 121 -9.90 -12.95 -15.69
C ALA A 121 -8.37 -12.92 -15.75
N PRO A 122 -7.78 -12.36 -16.83
CA PRO A 122 -6.35 -12.07 -16.88
C PRO A 122 -5.89 -11.30 -15.64
N CYS A 123 -4.70 -11.66 -15.13
CA CYS A 123 -4.16 -11.03 -13.94
C CYS A 123 -2.63 -10.97 -13.98
N PHE A 124 -2.06 -9.88 -13.44
CA PHE A 124 -0.61 -9.68 -13.32
C PHE A 124 -0.29 -8.66 -12.24
N ASP A 125 0.97 -8.60 -11.81
CA ASP A 125 1.41 -7.67 -10.78
C ASP A 125 2.09 -6.43 -11.37
N VAL A 126 1.80 -5.29 -10.72
CA VAL A 126 2.55 -4.03 -10.87
C VAL A 126 2.88 -3.54 -9.48
N ASN A 127 4.14 -3.62 -9.10
CA ASN A 127 4.63 -3.20 -7.80
C ASN A 127 5.58 -2.01 -7.92
N SER A 128 5.34 -1.00 -7.13
CA SER A 128 6.20 0.19 -6.95
C SER A 128 6.23 0.63 -5.49
N ALA A 129 6.30 -0.34 -4.58
CA ALA A 129 6.27 -0.13 -3.14
C ALA A 129 5.15 0.86 -2.72
N CYS A 130 5.46 1.90 -1.94
CA CYS A 130 4.49 2.88 -1.44
C CYS A 130 3.72 3.62 -2.56
N THR A 131 4.18 3.59 -3.81
CA THR A 131 3.54 4.26 -4.95
C THR A 131 2.76 3.31 -5.86
N THR A 132 2.58 2.05 -5.46
CA THR A 132 1.94 1.00 -6.27
C THR A 132 0.56 1.41 -6.79
N PHE A 133 -0.31 1.96 -5.93
CA PHE A 133 -1.63 2.43 -6.35
C PHE A 133 -1.53 3.49 -7.47
N GLY A 134 -0.67 4.49 -7.29
CA GLY A 134 -0.46 5.54 -8.29
C GLY A 134 0.12 5.00 -9.60
N MET A 135 1.05 4.06 -9.52
CA MET A 135 1.63 3.41 -10.71
C MET A 135 0.62 2.54 -11.46
N GLN A 136 -0.27 1.85 -10.77
CA GLN A 136 -1.34 1.08 -11.40
C GLN A 136 -2.34 2.00 -12.12
N VAL A 137 -2.70 3.14 -11.51
CA VAL A 137 -3.53 4.18 -12.14
C VAL A 137 -2.83 4.76 -13.37
N ASP A 138 -1.54 5.14 -13.25
CA ASP A 138 -0.76 5.69 -14.37
C ASP A 138 -0.64 4.69 -15.53
N LEU A 139 -0.36 3.43 -15.22
CA LEU A 139 -0.31 2.35 -16.22
C LEU A 139 -1.63 2.23 -16.98
N LEU A 140 -2.75 2.15 -16.26
CA LEU A 140 -4.08 2.04 -16.89
C LEU A 140 -4.43 3.27 -17.74
N ASN A 141 -4.04 4.48 -17.31
CA ASN A 141 -4.21 5.70 -18.10
C ASN A 141 -3.41 5.69 -19.42
N ARG A 142 -2.29 4.96 -19.46
CA ARG A 142 -1.43 4.82 -20.65
C ARG A 142 -1.85 3.67 -21.56
N MET A 143 -2.71 2.77 -21.09
CA MET A 143 -3.24 1.67 -21.92
C MET A 143 -4.30 2.20 -22.89
N MET A 144 -4.47 1.51 -24.02
CA MET A 144 -5.52 1.82 -24.99
C MET A 144 -6.89 1.51 -24.37
N ALA A 145 -7.71 2.53 -24.20
CA ALA A 145 -9.00 2.42 -23.50
C ALA A 145 -9.96 1.42 -24.15
N ASP A 146 -9.90 1.26 -25.46
CA ASP A 146 -10.70 0.31 -26.25
C ASP A 146 -10.23 -1.14 -26.12
N LYS A 147 -9.06 -1.37 -25.51
CA LYS A 147 -8.50 -2.71 -25.22
C LYS A 147 -8.68 -3.13 -23.76
N LEU A 148 -9.05 -2.19 -22.90
CA LEU A 148 -9.37 -2.51 -21.51
C LEU A 148 -10.77 -3.11 -21.38
N PRO A 149 -10.98 -4.08 -20.49
CA PRO A 149 -12.32 -4.55 -20.17
C PRO A 149 -13.14 -3.44 -19.51
N PRO A 150 -14.47 -3.58 -19.44
CA PRO A 150 -15.33 -2.58 -18.81
C PRO A 150 -14.90 -2.22 -17.39
N PHE A 151 -14.51 -3.22 -16.59
CA PHE A 151 -14.03 -3.00 -15.23
C PHE A 151 -12.72 -3.72 -14.95
N VAL A 152 -11.84 -2.99 -14.28
CA VAL A 152 -10.53 -3.45 -13.80
C VAL A 152 -10.49 -3.34 -12.29
N LEU A 153 -10.07 -4.39 -11.61
CA LEU A 153 -9.79 -4.39 -10.19
C LEU A 153 -8.28 -4.17 -9.98
N ILE A 154 -7.92 -3.13 -9.23
CA ILE A 154 -6.56 -2.99 -8.71
C ILE A 154 -6.57 -3.25 -7.20
N VAL A 155 -5.52 -3.93 -6.68
CA VAL A 155 -5.47 -4.30 -5.27
C VAL A 155 -4.03 -4.29 -4.73
N GLN A 156 -3.86 -3.82 -3.50
CA GLN A 156 -2.57 -3.69 -2.81
C GLN A 156 -2.66 -4.37 -1.43
N PRO A 157 -2.38 -5.69 -1.34
CA PRO A 157 -2.32 -6.39 -0.06
C PRO A 157 -0.94 -6.16 0.60
N GLU A 158 -0.86 -5.27 1.58
CA GLU A 158 0.37 -4.96 2.28
C GLU A 158 0.36 -5.53 3.71
N ASN A 159 0.96 -6.71 3.88
CA ASN A 159 1.15 -7.35 5.18
C ASN A 159 2.64 -7.32 5.55
N VAL A 160 3.20 -6.11 5.57
CA VAL A 160 4.64 -5.85 5.69
C VAL A 160 5.20 -6.14 7.09
N THR A 161 4.33 -6.22 8.12
CA THR A 161 4.79 -6.53 9.49
C THR A 161 5.50 -7.88 9.60
N ARG A 162 5.23 -8.82 8.69
CA ARG A 162 5.96 -10.08 8.58
C ARG A 162 7.44 -9.90 8.23
N MET A 163 7.78 -8.79 7.56
CA MET A 163 9.14 -8.47 7.13
C MET A 163 9.81 -7.42 8.03
N ILE A 164 9.28 -7.20 9.23
CA ILE A 164 9.86 -6.30 10.23
C ILE A 164 10.59 -7.10 11.29
N ASP A 165 11.84 -6.75 11.54
CA ASP A 165 12.59 -7.21 12.72
C ASP A 165 12.19 -6.35 13.91
N TYR A 166 11.43 -6.92 14.84
CA TYR A 166 11.01 -6.22 16.06
C TYR A 166 12.11 -6.13 17.12
N SER A 167 13.34 -6.48 16.81
CA SER A 167 14.51 -6.12 17.62
C SER A 167 15.19 -4.83 17.14
N ASP A 168 14.85 -4.34 15.96
CA ASP A 168 15.35 -3.07 15.41
C ASP A 168 14.30 -1.95 15.51
N ARG A 169 14.51 -1.02 16.47
CA ARG A 169 13.61 0.12 16.66
C ARG A 169 13.46 1.02 15.43
N SER A 170 14.45 1.03 14.53
CA SER A 170 14.43 1.92 13.36
C SER A 170 13.36 1.54 12.34
N SER A 171 12.96 0.27 12.32
CA SER A 171 11.91 -0.27 11.47
C SER A 171 10.62 -0.65 12.22
N ALA A 172 10.74 -1.20 13.43
CA ALA A 172 9.62 -1.69 14.23
C ALA A 172 8.54 -0.64 14.53
N VAL A 173 8.94 0.64 14.60
CA VAL A 173 8.03 1.75 14.94
C VAL A 173 7.27 2.33 13.75
N LEU A 174 7.53 1.88 12.51
CA LEU A 174 7.04 2.55 11.30
C LEU A 174 5.79 1.91 10.71
N PHE A 175 5.79 0.59 10.53
CA PHE A 175 4.86 -0.10 9.65
C PHE A 175 3.72 -0.80 10.37
N GLY A 176 2.57 -0.80 9.70
CA GLY A 176 1.44 -1.68 9.98
C GLY A 176 0.95 -2.32 8.69
N ASP A 177 0.02 -3.26 8.83
CA ASP A 177 -0.61 -3.97 7.74
C ASP A 177 -1.94 -3.35 7.35
N GLY A 178 -2.24 -3.44 6.07
CA GLY A 178 -3.51 -3.03 5.49
C GLY A 178 -3.58 -3.40 4.03
N SER A 179 -4.78 -3.59 3.53
CA SER A 179 -5.02 -3.83 2.10
C SER A 179 -5.96 -2.78 1.56
N THR A 180 -5.75 -2.39 0.31
CA THR A 180 -6.66 -1.50 -0.42
C THR A 180 -7.03 -2.10 -1.75
N ALA A 181 -8.18 -1.70 -2.29
CA ALA A 181 -8.62 -2.09 -3.61
C ALA A 181 -9.44 -0.97 -4.25
N ALA A 182 -9.42 -0.89 -5.57
CA ALA A 182 -10.29 0.01 -6.31
C ALA A 182 -10.80 -0.66 -7.59
N VAL A 183 -12.06 -0.38 -7.94
CA VAL A 183 -12.67 -0.75 -9.21
C VAL A 183 -12.63 0.45 -10.13
N LEU A 184 -12.00 0.26 -11.30
CA LEU A 184 -11.72 1.30 -12.28
C LEU A 184 -12.33 0.95 -13.64
N SER A 185 -12.65 1.98 -14.43
CA SER A 185 -13.13 1.81 -15.81
C SER A 185 -12.62 2.94 -16.71
N ALA A 186 -12.18 2.60 -17.91
CA ALA A 186 -11.88 3.58 -18.97
C ALA A 186 -13.09 3.89 -19.85
N SER A 187 -14.12 3.03 -19.86
CA SER A 187 -15.27 3.12 -20.75
C SER A 187 -16.58 3.49 -20.05
N VAL A 188 -16.77 3.06 -18.79
CA VAL A 188 -17.97 3.35 -18.01
C VAL A 188 -17.71 4.57 -17.13
N LYS A 189 -18.56 5.60 -17.25
CA LYS A 189 -18.43 6.83 -16.47
C LYS A 189 -18.85 6.64 -15.03
N ALA A 190 -18.16 7.31 -14.10
CA ALA A 190 -18.52 7.41 -12.69
C ALA A 190 -18.40 8.87 -12.21
N ARG A 191 -18.82 9.11 -10.96
CA ARG A 191 -18.76 10.43 -10.32
C ARG A 191 -17.33 10.96 -10.15
N ALA A 192 -16.39 10.07 -9.86
CA ALA A 192 -14.98 10.40 -9.65
C ALA A 192 -14.14 9.85 -10.80
N ALA A 193 -13.09 10.58 -11.17
CA ALA A 193 -12.14 10.17 -12.21
C ALA A 193 -10.73 10.65 -11.89
N PHE A 194 -9.75 9.88 -12.34
CA PHE A 194 -8.35 10.29 -12.40
C PHE A 194 -8.14 11.12 -13.66
N VAL A 195 -7.81 12.39 -13.46
CA VAL A 195 -7.66 13.36 -14.55
C VAL A 195 -6.25 13.32 -15.12
N GLU A 196 -5.27 13.20 -14.22
CA GLU A 196 -3.85 13.18 -14.56
C GLU A 196 -3.07 12.38 -13.53
N SER A 197 -1.91 11.87 -13.93
CA SER A 197 -0.94 11.21 -13.08
C SER A 197 0.48 11.64 -13.45
N GLU A 198 1.33 11.81 -12.45
CA GLU A 198 2.74 12.14 -12.62
C GLU A 198 3.59 11.15 -11.84
N CYS A 199 4.53 10.51 -12.52
CA CYS A 199 5.45 9.54 -11.95
C CYS A 199 6.89 10.01 -12.07
N GLY A 200 7.65 9.86 -10.98
CA GLY A 200 9.08 10.17 -10.97
C GLY A 200 9.86 9.13 -10.19
N THR A 201 11.10 8.88 -10.60
CA THR A 201 11.98 7.91 -9.95
C THR A 201 13.40 8.44 -9.81
N ASN A 202 14.14 7.86 -8.87
CA ASN A 202 15.60 8.04 -8.74
C ASN A 202 16.27 6.66 -8.69
N PRO A 203 16.68 6.09 -9.85
CA PRO A 203 17.28 4.77 -9.88
C PRO A 203 18.58 4.65 -9.09
N SER A 204 19.34 5.73 -8.92
CA SER A 204 20.59 5.72 -8.12
C SER A 204 20.37 5.55 -6.62
N GLY A 205 19.13 5.71 -6.15
CA GLY A 205 18.72 5.49 -4.76
C GLY A 205 18.10 4.11 -4.48
N PHE A 206 18.29 3.13 -5.36
CA PHE A 206 17.64 1.81 -5.28
C PHE A 206 17.93 1.05 -3.98
N ASP A 207 19.06 1.32 -3.33
CA ASP A 207 19.51 0.68 -2.09
C ASP A 207 19.05 1.40 -0.82
N LYS A 208 18.39 2.57 -0.94
CA LYS A 208 17.98 3.41 0.20
C LYS A 208 16.75 2.89 0.93
N VAL A 209 15.91 2.13 0.25
CA VAL A 209 14.78 1.37 0.84
C VAL A 209 14.78 -0.01 0.19
N ALA A 210 14.83 -1.06 0.99
CA ALA A 210 14.87 -2.41 0.46
C ALA A 210 14.24 -3.43 1.41
N ILE A 211 13.60 -4.43 0.81
CA ILE A 211 13.28 -5.70 1.43
C ILE A 211 14.00 -6.77 0.58
N PRO A 212 15.17 -7.24 0.99
CA PRO A 212 15.87 -8.32 0.27
C PRO A 212 15.06 -9.61 0.28
N THR A 213 15.22 -10.44 -0.73
CA THR A 213 14.65 -11.80 -0.72
C THR A 213 15.14 -12.55 0.51
N GLY A 214 14.20 -13.00 1.36
CA GLY A 214 14.54 -13.67 2.62
C GLY A 214 15.16 -12.76 3.69
N GLY A 215 15.01 -11.44 3.56
CA GLY A 215 15.52 -10.44 4.50
C GLY A 215 14.45 -9.49 5.03
N TYR A 216 14.82 -8.73 6.05
CA TYR A 216 13.95 -7.73 6.66
C TYR A 216 14.00 -6.39 5.93
N PHE A 217 12.95 -5.59 6.13
CA PHE A 217 12.92 -4.20 5.71
C PHE A 217 14.09 -3.40 6.29
N ARG A 218 14.70 -2.58 5.45
CA ARG A 218 15.75 -1.63 5.84
C ARG A 218 15.62 -0.34 5.06
N GLN A 219 16.01 0.79 5.67
CA GLN A 219 16.02 2.08 5.00
C GLN A 219 17.11 3.02 5.51
N ASP A 220 17.55 3.92 4.62
CA ASP A 220 18.22 5.17 4.97
C ASP A 220 17.17 6.27 5.08
N GLY A 221 16.59 6.43 6.28
CA GLY A 221 15.43 7.30 6.50
C GLY A 221 15.66 8.75 6.07
N ASN A 222 16.86 9.29 6.30
CA ASN A 222 17.20 10.68 5.93
C ASN A 222 17.23 10.88 4.40
N ALA A 223 17.86 9.96 3.69
CA ALA A 223 17.94 10.02 2.23
C ALA A 223 16.55 9.88 1.59
N VAL A 224 15.73 8.94 2.10
CA VAL A 224 14.37 8.69 1.62
C VAL A 224 13.47 9.90 1.86
N GLN A 225 13.46 10.45 3.09
CA GLN A 225 12.63 11.60 3.43
C GLN A 225 12.98 12.83 2.58
N GLY A 226 14.26 13.16 2.44
CA GLY A 226 14.70 14.30 1.63
C GLY A 226 14.33 14.17 0.15
N PHE A 227 14.42 12.95 -0.41
CA PHE A 227 13.97 12.68 -1.78
C PHE A 227 12.44 12.82 -1.91
N ALA A 228 11.68 12.19 -1.00
CA ALA A 228 10.21 12.20 -1.04
C ALA A 228 9.64 13.62 -0.96
N ILE A 229 10.13 14.46 -0.04
CA ILE A 229 9.68 15.84 0.12
C ILE A 229 9.91 16.64 -1.17
N ARG A 230 11.13 16.57 -1.76
CA ARG A 230 11.42 17.30 -2.99
C ARG A 230 10.52 16.87 -4.13
N ARG A 231 10.38 15.56 -4.36
CA ARG A 231 9.59 15.04 -5.47
C ARG A 231 8.10 15.30 -5.31
N MET A 232 7.54 15.09 -4.11
CA MET A 232 6.14 15.44 -3.86
C MET A 232 5.88 16.94 -4.09
N THR A 233 6.78 17.81 -3.63
CA THR A 233 6.63 19.25 -3.83
C THR A 233 6.66 19.62 -5.32
N GLU A 234 7.57 19.03 -6.10
CA GLU A 234 7.66 19.24 -7.55
C GLU A 234 6.36 18.78 -8.24
N SER A 235 5.90 17.55 -7.97
CA SER A 235 4.69 16.99 -8.58
C SER A 235 3.43 17.76 -8.19
N ILE A 236 3.29 18.17 -6.92
CA ILE A 236 2.16 19.00 -6.49
C ILE A 236 2.15 20.34 -7.24
N ARG A 237 3.29 21.01 -7.38
CA ARG A 237 3.39 22.28 -8.12
C ARG A 237 3.02 22.09 -9.60
N SER A 238 3.50 21.02 -10.22
CA SER A 238 3.18 20.66 -11.61
C SER A 238 1.68 20.46 -11.79
N LEU A 239 1.07 19.59 -10.99
CA LEU A 239 -0.36 19.29 -11.07
C LEU A 239 -1.24 20.53 -10.74
N LEU A 240 -0.90 21.32 -9.74
CA LEU A 240 -1.63 22.56 -9.42
C LEU A 240 -1.51 23.60 -10.53
N SER A 241 -0.35 23.72 -11.19
CA SER A 241 -0.17 24.60 -12.34
C SER A 241 -1.03 24.18 -13.52
N ALA A 242 -1.15 22.89 -13.77
CA ALA A 242 -1.92 22.34 -14.90
C ALA A 242 -3.44 22.38 -14.64
N PHE A 243 -3.88 22.07 -13.42
CA PHE A 243 -5.28 21.82 -13.10
C PHE A 243 -5.88 22.71 -12.01
N GLY A 244 -5.08 23.54 -11.33
CA GLY A 244 -5.52 24.39 -10.23
C GLY A 244 -6.34 25.62 -10.69
N LYS A 245 -6.24 26.02 -11.96
CA LYS A 245 -6.99 27.15 -12.53
C LYS A 245 -8.40 26.69 -12.93
N GLY A 246 -9.41 27.08 -12.18
CA GLY A 246 -10.82 26.79 -12.49
C GLY A 246 -11.59 26.03 -11.42
N ASN A 247 -10.95 25.62 -10.34
CA ASN A 247 -11.58 24.85 -9.26
C ASN A 247 -11.99 25.70 -8.02
N ASP A 248 -12.25 26.99 -8.16
CA ASP A 248 -12.61 27.91 -7.07
C ASP A 248 -11.74 27.76 -5.81
N GLY A 249 -10.48 27.33 -5.96
CA GLY A 249 -9.54 27.10 -4.87
C GLY A 249 -9.88 25.89 -3.96
N ARG A 250 -10.89 25.09 -4.29
CA ARG A 250 -11.29 23.92 -3.50
C ARG A 250 -10.60 22.67 -3.97
N PHE A 251 -9.49 22.33 -3.34
CA PHE A 251 -8.83 21.02 -3.49
C PHE A 251 -8.49 20.46 -2.10
N ARG A 252 -8.33 19.15 -2.04
CA ARG A 252 -7.82 18.44 -0.87
C ARG A 252 -6.52 17.74 -1.24
N PHE A 253 -5.50 17.97 -0.43
CA PHE A 253 -4.25 17.23 -0.52
C PHE A 253 -4.32 16.01 0.41
N ILE A 254 -3.97 14.83 -0.12
CA ILE A 254 -3.82 13.60 0.65
C ILE A 254 -2.40 13.10 0.39
N GLY A 255 -1.49 13.42 1.31
CA GLY A 255 -0.09 13.00 1.23
C GLY A 255 0.11 11.57 1.71
N HIS A 256 1.22 10.95 1.31
CA HIS A 256 1.66 9.67 1.83
C HIS A 256 2.02 9.79 3.32
N GLN A 257 1.38 8.98 4.17
CA GLN A 257 1.44 9.08 5.63
C GLN A 257 2.57 8.23 6.23
N ALA A 258 3.80 8.36 5.71
CA ALA A 258 4.96 7.62 6.23
C ALA A 258 5.33 8.03 7.67
N ASN A 259 5.30 9.33 7.95
CA ASN A 259 5.45 9.89 9.29
C ASN A 259 4.88 11.32 9.34
N MET A 260 4.62 11.82 10.55
CA MET A 260 4.02 13.15 10.73
C MET A 260 4.95 14.27 10.21
N GLY A 261 6.26 14.16 10.41
CA GLY A 261 7.21 15.16 9.95
C GLY A 261 7.19 15.38 8.45
N ALA A 262 7.04 14.31 7.65
CA ALA A 262 6.94 14.41 6.19
C ALA A 262 5.67 15.08 5.69
N LEU A 263 4.59 15.09 6.50
CA LEU A 263 3.31 15.73 6.14
C LEU A 263 3.27 17.22 6.50
N LEU A 264 4.10 17.68 7.43
CA LEU A 264 4.10 19.05 7.94
C LEU A 264 5.13 19.94 7.26
N THR A 265 6.02 19.40 6.44
CA THR A 265 7.04 20.13 5.67
C THR A 265 6.62 20.33 4.22
#